data_6ab7162fced5cb1affbb28c8cee822bd
#
_entry.id   6ab7162fced5cb1affbb28c8cee822bd
#
_cell.length_a   1.000
_cell.length_b   1.000
_cell.length_c   1.000
_cell.angle_alpha   90.00
_cell.angle_beta   90.00
_cell.angle_gamma   90.00
#
_symmetry.space_group_name_H-M   'P 1'
#
loop_
_entity.id
_entity.type
_entity.pdbx_description
1 polymer ?
#
loop_
_entity_poly.entity_id
_entity_poly.type
_entity_poly.pdbx_seq_one_letter_code
_entity_poly.pdbx_strand_id
1 'polypeptide(L)'
;MNKKILKIIIAVLVLAVAVGFGAYFYKRIISDINGSDKSEGSEYTLVIESQDFQYEISKMLMNNGVVVDDSLWSLWMDKHYPDFTYINGEYYLNSNMSYEEIAQKLQNPDISHKIVSVCIPEGYNAFDIAKTLEENGICSQQDFFNAISTTQGYSYSWLSDFPTDNKNIGFILEGFLFPATYDFGMNTPAQEVVDDMLDAFDDRLSEDVLNYCSQNNMSLYEFITLASIVQEEALTPSSAENIASVLVNRLEKGSKLQCDVTYFYAKKLLDYGFSKEVYDSYYTYRCPALPSGPITNCGTEVIEAVVNHPETDYLFFFSDLQGEFHFASTGAEFEALKQKYPWK
;
A
#
# COMPACT_ATOMS: atom_id res chain seq x y z
N MET A 1 32.58 -73.31 29.75
CA MET A 1 31.86 -72.23 30.37
C MET A 1 30.39 -72.66 30.54
N ASN A 2 29.78 -72.55 31.71
CA ASN A 2 28.42 -73.02 31.99
C ASN A 2 27.46 -72.20 31.15
N LYS A 3 26.53 -72.88 30.38
CA LYS A 3 25.53 -72.21 29.51
C LYS A 3 24.68 -71.17 30.27
N LYS A 4 24.47 -71.33 31.56
CA LYS A 4 23.78 -70.36 32.40
C LYS A 4 24.62 -69.09 32.63
N ILE A 5 25.91 -69.21 32.87
CA ILE A 5 26.83 -68.07 33.05
C ILE A 5 27.00 -67.31 31.77
N LEU A 6 27.10 -67.99 30.63
CA LEU A 6 27.13 -67.33 29.33
C LEU A 6 25.86 -66.47 29.03
N LYS A 7 24.66 -67.01 29.35
CA LYS A 7 23.40 -66.25 29.19
C LYS A 7 23.32 -65.05 30.10
N ILE A 8 23.82 -65.12 31.33
CA ILE A 8 23.89 -63.97 32.25
C ILE A 8 24.83 -62.90 31.73
N ILE A 9 26.02 -63.29 31.23
CA ILE A 9 26.97 -62.33 30.65
C ILE A 9 26.39 -61.63 29.41
N ILE A 10 25.69 -62.35 28.54
CA ILE A 10 25.06 -61.79 27.37
C ILE A 10 23.93 -60.82 27.80
N ALA A 11 23.10 -61.16 28.78
CA ALA A 11 22.04 -60.30 29.27
C ALA A 11 22.58 -59.00 29.92
N VAL A 12 23.69 -59.08 30.66
CA VAL A 12 24.36 -57.90 31.25
C VAL A 12 24.97 -57.04 30.16
N LEU A 13 25.60 -57.62 29.13
CA LEU A 13 26.11 -56.86 27.99
C LEU A 13 25.00 -56.15 27.20
N VAL A 14 23.90 -56.83 26.91
CA VAL A 14 22.73 -56.20 26.26
C VAL A 14 22.17 -55.06 27.09
N LEU A 15 22.05 -55.24 28.41
CA LEU A 15 21.58 -54.19 29.31
C LEU A 15 22.56 -52.99 29.33
N ALA A 16 23.88 -53.27 29.40
CA ALA A 16 24.89 -52.21 29.37
C ALA A 16 24.87 -51.41 28.05
N VAL A 17 24.71 -52.10 26.92
CA VAL A 17 24.54 -51.46 25.60
C VAL A 17 23.26 -50.64 25.59
N ALA A 18 22.11 -51.14 26.06
CA ALA A 18 20.86 -50.44 26.12
C ALA A 18 20.94 -49.16 27.01
N VAL A 19 21.56 -49.26 28.17
CA VAL A 19 21.81 -48.13 29.07
C VAL A 19 22.75 -47.10 28.41
N GLY A 20 23.80 -47.56 27.73
CA GLY A 20 24.74 -46.72 27.00
C GLY A 20 24.05 -45.96 25.86
N PHE A 21 23.21 -46.64 25.08
CA PHE A 21 22.37 -46.01 24.06
C PHE A 21 21.38 -44.98 24.64
N GLY A 22 20.69 -45.35 25.72
CA GLY A 22 19.74 -44.45 26.41
C GLY A 22 20.45 -43.19 26.92
N ALA A 23 21.64 -43.33 27.53
CA ALA A 23 22.43 -42.18 28.00
C ALA A 23 22.92 -41.30 26.83
N TYR A 24 23.32 -41.89 25.71
CA TYR A 24 23.73 -41.17 24.51
C TYR A 24 22.58 -40.37 23.92
N PHE A 25 21.40 -40.99 23.74
CA PHE A 25 20.22 -40.31 23.24
C PHE A 25 19.76 -39.21 24.18
N TYR A 26 19.73 -39.47 25.48
CA TYR A 26 19.36 -38.45 26.47
C TYR A 26 20.29 -37.24 26.41
N LYS A 27 21.61 -37.49 26.34
CA LYS A 27 22.61 -36.42 26.21
C LYS A 27 22.38 -35.62 24.93
N ARG A 28 22.09 -36.27 23.80
CA ARG A 28 21.82 -35.64 22.50
C ARG A 28 20.58 -34.76 22.55
N ILE A 29 19.47 -35.24 23.16
CA ILE A 29 18.24 -34.48 23.33
C ILE A 29 18.47 -33.23 24.19
N ILE A 30 19.14 -33.37 25.33
CA ILE A 30 19.43 -32.25 26.22
C ILE A 30 20.35 -31.24 25.56
N SER A 31 21.33 -31.71 24.78
CA SER A 31 22.24 -30.85 24.02
C SER A 31 21.52 -30.06 22.94
N ASP A 32 20.57 -30.66 22.23
CA ASP A 32 19.76 -30.00 21.24
C ASP A 32 18.87 -28.92 21.88
N ILE A 33 18.14 -29.26 22.93
CA ILE A 33 17.29 -28.31 23.67
C ILE A 33 18.10 -27.11 24.18
N ASN A 34 19.36 -27.33 24.62
CA ASN A 34 20.23 -26.27 25.16
C ASN A 34 21.11 -25.57 24.12
N GLY A 35 21.07 -25.97 22.86
CA GLY A 35 21.91 -25.39 21.80
C GLY A 35 23.41 -25.69 21.89
N SER A 36 23.85 -26.68 22.70
CA SER A 36 25.21 -26.80 23.20
C SER A 36 26.13 -27.77 22.42
N ASP A 37 25.69 -28.42 21.33
CA ASP A 37 26.41 -29.50 20.67
C ASP A 37 26.95 -29.19 19.26
N LYS A 38 26.87 -27.94 18.82
CA LYS A 38 27.22 -27.55 17.46
C LYS A 38 28.40 -26.57 17.51
N SER A 39 29.60 -27.03 17.24
CA SER A 39 30.83 -26.24 17.41
C SER A 39 31.04 -25.14 16.37
N GLU A 40 30.37 -25.19 15.25
CA GLU A 40 30.27 -24.10 14.27
C GLU A 40 28.81 -23.97 13.90
N GLY A 41 28.12 -22.92 14.41
CA GLY A 41 26.73 -22.64 14.10
C GLY A 41 26.56 -22.29 12.64
N SER A 42 25.64 -22.98 11.95
CA SER A 42 25.20 -22.59 10.62
C SER A 42 24.07 -21.58 10.75
N GLU A 43 24.16 -20.49 10.01
CA GLU A 43 23.08 -19.52 9.90
C GLU A 43 22.01 -20.01 8.93
N TYR A 44 20.76 -19.77 9.26
CA TYR A 44 19.61 -20.11 8.46
C TYR A 44 18.56 -19.02 8.53
N THR A 45 18.01 -18.64 7.37
CA THR A 45 16.86 -17.75 7.30
C THR A 45 15.59 -18.58 7.21
N LEU A 46 14.76 -18.53 8.26
CA LEU A 46 13.43 -19.11 8.27
C LEU A 46 12.44 -18.04 7.79
N VAL A 47 11.64 -18.36 6.76
CA VAL A 47 10.53 -17.53 6.31
C VAL A 47 9.24 -18.19 6.76
N ILE A 48 8.39 -17.46 7.50
CA ILE A 48 7.06 -17.91 7.94
C ILE A 48 6.02 -17.08 7.20
N GLU A 49 5.17 -17.76 6.43
CA GLU A 49 4.06 -17.16 5.70
C GLU A 49 2.72 -17.39 6.42
N SER A 50 1.67 -16.66 6.01
CA SER A 50 0.36 -16.68 6.66
C SER A 50 -0.38 -18.03 6.64
N GLN A 51 0.07 -18.95 5.80
CA GLN A 51 -0.51 -20.29 5.64
C GLN A 51 0.33 -21.40 6.27
N ASP A 52 1.49 -21.07 6.87
CA ASP A 52 2.36 -22.07 7.49
C ASP A 52 1.81 -22.52 8.83
N PHE A 53 1.67 -23.84 9.02
CA PHE A 53 1.26 -24.44 10.28
C PHE A 53 2.48 -24.81 11.13
N GLN A 54 2.27 -24.92 12.46
CA GLN A 54 3.31 -25.32 13.41
C GLN A 54 4.11 -26.56 12.97
N TYR A 55 3.45 -27.54 12.36
CA TYR A 55 4.08 -28.74 11.87
C TYR A 55 5.06 -28.47 10.70
N GLU A 56 4.72 -27.55 9.80
CA GLU A 56 5.57 -27.18 8.66
C GLU A 56 6.79 -26.42 9.14
N ILE A 57 6.60 -25.47 10.07
CA ILE A 57 7.68 -24.73 10.71
C ILE A 57 8.63 -25.66 11.44
N SER A 58 8.11 -26.64 12.20
CA SER A 58 8.92 -27.65 12.89
C SER A 58 9.80 -28.43 11.92
N LYS A 59 9.26 -28.82 10.77
CA LYS A 59 10.01 -29.48 9.70
C LYS A 59 11.05 -28.59 9.04
N MET A 60 10.72 -27.32 8.80
CA MET A 60 11.69 -26.36 8.26
C MET A 60 12.89 -26.23 9.18
N LEU A 61 12.67 -26.09 10.51
CA LEU A 61 13.73 -26.03 11.50
C LEU A 61 14.60 -27.31 11.50
N MET A 62 13.98 -28.50 11.44
CA MET A 62 14.68 -29.77 11.41
C MET A 62 15.47 -29.95 10.10
N ASN A 63 14.85 -29.70 8.93
CA ASN A 63 15.49 -29.91 7.64
C ASN A 63 16.70 -28.99 7.43
N ASN A 64 16.73 -27.86 8.07
CA ASN A 64 17.84 -26.90 8.03
C ASN A 64 18.81 -27.05 9.22
N GLY A 65 18.63 -28.08 10.02
CA GLY A 65 19.53 -28.43 11.11
C GLY A 65 19.57 -27.47 12.28
N VAL A 66 18.52 -26.63 12.41
CA VAL A 66 18.33 -25.73 13.55
C VAL A 66 17.92 -26.53 14.78
N VAL A 67 17.00 -27.50 14.59
CA VAL A 67 16.64 -28.50 15.60
C VAL A 67 16.97 -29.90 15.08
N VAL A 68 17.18 -30.87 15.98
CA VAL A 68 17.52 -32.25 15.60
C VAL A 68 16.29 -33.07 15.24
N ASP A 69 15.15 -32.80 15.87
CA ASP A 69 13.89 -33.55 15.69
C ASP A 69 12.68 -32.64 15.78
N ASP A 70 11.83 -32.68 14.76
CA ASP A 70 10.65 -31.85 14.64
C ASP A 70 9.58 -32.17 15.68
N SER A 71 9.43 -33.45 16.02
CA SER A 71 8.47 -33.91 17.02
C SER A 71 8.89 -33.50 18.43
N LEU A 72 10.18 -33.52 18.71
CA LEU A 72 10.74 -33.07 19.99
C LEU A 72 10.57 -31.57 20.16
N TRP A 73 10.83 -30.79 19.11
CA TRP A 73 10.58 -29.35 19.10
C TRP A 73 9.11 -29.04 19.36
N SER A 74 8.18 -29.68 18.60
CA SER A 74 6.74 -29.48 18.77
C SER A 74 6.27 -29.81 20.19
N LEU A 75 6.71 -30.94 20.75
CA LEU A 75 6.36 -31.34 22.10
C LEU A 75 6.90 -30.37 23.17
N TRP A 76 8.10 -29.83 22.93
CA TRP A 76 8.69 -28.84 23.83
C TRP A 76 7.93 -27.52 23.77
N MET A 77 7.53 -27.05 22.56
CA MET A 77 6.71 -25.86 22.35
C MET A 77 5.34 -26.00 23.01
N ASP A 78 4.62 -27.11 22.80
CA ASP A 78 3.31 -27.35 23.40
C ASP A 78 3.35 -27.32 24.93
N LYS A 79 4.48 -27.75 25.52
CA LYS A 79 4.67 -27.78 26.97
C LYS A 79 5.03 -26.41 27.57
N HIS A 80 5.86 -25.61 26.89
CA HIS A 80 6.42 -24.37 27.42
C HIS A 80 5.68 -23.12 26.91
N TYR A 81 5.07 -23.23 25.72
CA TYR A 81 4.36 -22.16 25.02
C TYR A 81 3.04 -22.66 24.42
N PRO A 82 2.05 -23.12 25.22
CA PRO A 82 0.83 -23.78 24.73
C PRO A 82 -0.05 -22.88 23.84
N ASP A 83 0.04 -21.56 24.02
CA ASP A 83 -0.73 -20.58 23.26
C ASP A 83 0.17 -19.80 22.27
N PHE A 84 1.29 -20.41 21.81
CA PHE A 84 2.22 -19.74 20.94
C PHE A 84 1.62 -19.45 19.57
N THR A 85 1.74 -18.21 19.13
CA THR A 85 1.35 -17.78 17.78
C THR A 85 2.60 -17.39 17.01
N TYR A 86 2.82 -18.05 15.89
CA TYR A 86 3.88 -17.70 14.97
C TYR A 86 3.55 -16.40 14.24
N ILE A 87 4.53 -15.50 14.13
CA ILE A 87 4.39 -14.24 13.41
C ILE A 87 4.98 -14.40 12.02
N ASN A 88 4.28 -13.91 11.00
CA ASN A 88 4.78 -13.94 9.63
C ASN A 88 6.03 -13.05 9.51
N GLY A 89 7.04 -13.53 8.80
CA GLY A 89 8.27 -12.78 8.63
C GLY A 89 9.48 -13.65 8.38
N GLU A 90 10.63 -13.00 8.29
CA GLU A 90 11.93 -13.64 8.17
C GLU A 90 12.65 -13.62 9.51
N TYR A 91 13.28 -14.73 9.84
CA TYR A 91 13.99 -14.95 11.09
C TYR A 91 15.41 -15.46 10.79
N TYR A 92 16.41 -14.73 11.24
CA TYR A 92 17.80 -15.17 11.14
C TYR A 92 18.13 -16.02 12.35
N LEU A 93 18.17 -17.35 12.14
CA LEU A 93 18.40 -18.35 13.16
C LEU A 93 19.82 -18.90 13.03
N ASN A 94 20.34 -19.39 14.13
CA ASN A 94 21.62 -20.11 14.17
C ASN A 94 21.39 -21.48 14.80
N SER A 95 22.01 -22.51 14.22
CA SER A 95 21.87 -23.89 14.70
C SER A 95 22.41 -24.13 16.12
N ASN A 96 23.11 -23.16 16.72
CA ASN A 96 23.58 -23.20 18.12
C ASN A 96 22.58 -22.61 19.11
N MET A 97 21.44 -22.08 18.64
CA MET A 97 20.38 -21.56 19.51
C MET A 97 19.75 -22.71 20.30
N SER A 98 19.44 -22.44 21.58
CA SER A 98 18.56 -23.28 22.40
C SER A 98 17.11 -23.17 21.92
N TYR A 99 16.28 -24.13 22.26
CA TYR A 99 14.84 -24.08 21.97
C TYR A 99 14.17 -22.82 22.53
N GLU A 100 14.61 -22.38 23.70
CA GLU A 100 14.13 -21.13 24.32
C GLU A 100 14.49 -19.90 23.49
N GLU A 101 15.75 -19.80 23.03
CA GLU A 101 16.21 -18.69 22.19
C GLU A 101 15.49 -18.67 20.82
N ILE A 102 15.27 -19.86 20.22
CA ILE A 102 14.49 -19.98 18.99
C ILE A 102 13.04 -19.51 19.24
N ALA A 103 12.38 -19.98 20.29
CA ALA A 103 11.00 -19.60 20.61
C ALA A 103 10.86 -18.09 20.85
N GLN A 104 11.79 -17.48 21.58
CA GLN A 104 11.81 -16.01 21.78
C GLN A 104 12.06 -15.25 20.47
N LYS A 105 12.95 -15.77 19.63
CA LYS A 105 13.22 -15.18 18.31
C LYS A 105 12.00 -15.22 17.42
N LEU A 106 11.24 -16.33 17.43
CA LEU A 106 10.01 -16.49 16.63
C LEU A 106 8.84 -15.59 17.06
N GLN A 107 8.96 -14.88 18.18
CA GLN A 107 8.03 -13.82 18.58
C GLN A 107 8.38 -12.44 17.99
N ASN A 108 9.61 -12.27 17.47
CA ASN A 108 10.11 -11.01 16.95
C ASN A 108 10.89 -11.26 15.65
N PRO A 109 10.20 -11.26 14.48
CA PRO A 109 10.86 -11.45 13.20
C PRO A 109 11.88 -10.34 12.94
N ASP A 110 12.99 -10.69 12.28
CA ASP A 110 13.99 -9.72 11.82
C ASP A 110 13.40 -8.84 10.71
N ILE A 111 12.57 -9.45 9.85
CA ILE A 111 11.74 -8.76 8.86
C ILE A 111 10.28 -9.21 9.07
N SER A 112 9.42 -8.28 9.44
CA SER A 112 8.01 -8.61 9.69
C SER A 112 7.22 -8.63 8.39
N HIS A 113 6.54 -9.73 8.10
CA HIS A 113 5.57 -9.89 7.01
C HIS A 113 4.12 -9.72 7.51
N LYS A 114 3.94 -8.98 8.61
CA LYS A 114 2.60 -8.68 9.11
C LYS A 114 1.83 -7.91 8.04
N ILE A 115 0.73 -8.48 7.58
CA ILE A 115 -0.19 -7.80 6.66
C ILE A 115 -1.01 -6.78 7.43
N VAL A 116 -1.13 -5.58 6.88
CA VAL A 116 -1.92 -4.47 7.39
C VAL A 116 -2.89 -4.03 6.30
N SER A 117 -4.19 -4.07 6.61
CA SER A 117 -5.22 -3.49 5.75
C SER A 117 -5.21 -1.97 5.86
N VAL A 118 -4.93 -1.27 4.78
CA VAL A 118 -4.85 0.18 4.70
C VAL A 118 -5.95 0.70 3.78
N CYS A 119 -6.87 1.49 4.32
CA CYS A 119 -7.91 2.16 3.54
C CYS A 119 -7.37 3.50 3.02
N ILE A 120 -7.41 3.69 1.71
CA ILE A 120 -7.13 4.96 1.02
C ILE A 120 -8.46 5.49 0.48
N PRO A 121 -9.06 6.49 1.13
CA PRO A 121 -10.32 7.08 0.70
C PRO A 121 -10.19 7.87 -0.61
N GLU A 122 -11.31 8.03 -1.30
CA GLU A 122 -11.45 8.98 -2.40
C GLU A 122 -11.13 10.41 -1.94
N GLY A 123 -10.51 11.20 -2.80
CA GLY A 123 -10.06 12.54 -2.47
C GLY A 123 -8.72 12.62 -1.73
N TYR A 124 -8.08 11.50 -1.37
CA TYR A 124 -6.73 11.55 -0.84
C TYR A 124 -5.73 11.90 -1.95
N ASN A 125 -4.84 12.84 -1.66
CA ASN A 125 -3.71 13.17 -2.52
C ASN A 125 -2.43 12.47 -2.05
N ALA A 126 -1.36 12.61 -2.80
CA ALA A 126 -0.06 12.00 -2.50
C ALA A 126 0.43 12.21 -1.06
N PHE A 127 0.20 13.39 -0.48
CA PHE A 127 0.60 13.69 0.89
C PHE A 127 -0.22 12.91 1.93
N ASP A 128 -1.53 12.79 1.69
CA ASP A 128 -2.44 12.09 2.58
C ASP A 128 -2.18 10.58 2.52
N ILE A 129 -1.93 10.04 1.32
CA ILE A 129 -1.56 8.63 1.09
C ILE A 129 -0.21 8.33 1.76
N ALA A 130 0.83 9.12 1.48
CA ALA A 130 2.17 8.94 2.05
C ALA A 130 2.14 8.88 3.59
N LYS A 131 1.40 9.79 4.20
CA LYS A 131 1.21 9.83 5.65
C LYS A 131 0.52 8.56 6.15
N THR A 132 -0.56 8.14 5.49
CA THR A 132 -1.31 6.94 5.86
C THR A 132 -0.44 5.68 5.76
N LEU A 133 0.35 5.54 4.71
CA LEU A 133 1.26 4.39 4.54
C LEU A 133 2.34 4.35 5.63
N GLU A 134 2.96 5.49 5.96
CA GLU A 134 3.99 5.56 7.00
C GLU A 134 3.41 5.31 8.40
N GLU A 135 2.24 5.88 8.74
CA GLU A 135 1.56 5.66 10.01
C GLU A 135 1.17 4.19 10.23
N ASN A 136 0.96 3.43 9.15
CA ASN A 136 0.68 2.00 9.18
C ASN A 136 1.93 1.11 9.04
N GLY A 137 3.13 1.70 8.94
CA GLY A 137 4.40 0.98 8.87
C GLY A 137 4.63 0.25 7.54
N ILE A 138 4.02 0.73 6.44
CA ILE A 138 4.15 0.12 5.12
C ILE A 138 5.43 0.59 4.43
N CYS A 139 5.59 1.90 4.20
CA CYS A 139 6.81 2.49 3.67
C CYS A 139 6.99 3.93 4.17
N SER A 140 8.20 4.50 4.04
CA SER A 140 8.42 5.90 4.40
C SER A 140 7.75 6.84 3.40
N GLN A 141 7.32 8.04 3.86
CA GLN A 141 6.79 9.07 2.96
C GLN A 141 7.78 9.42 1.85
N GLN A 142 9.07 9.50 2.19
CA GLN A 142 10.09 9.85 1.21
C GLN A 142 10.24 8.80 0.10
N ASP A 143 10.21 7.51 0.44
CA ASP A 143 10.29 6.44 -0.56
C ASP A 143 9.04 6.42 -1.45
N PHE A 144 7.86 6.66 -0.86
CA PHE A 144 6.62 6.79 -1.60
C PHE A 144 6.67 7.99 -2.57
N PHE A 145 7.10 9.17 -2.11
CA PHE A 145 7.24 10.35 -2.99
C PHE A 145 8.25 10.11 -4.12
N ASN A 146 9.33 9.39 -3.86
CA ASN A 146 10.29 9.02 -4.88
C ASN A 146 9.64 8.09 -5.94
N ALA A 147 8.85 7.11 -5.50
CA ALA A 147 8.19 6.15 -6.38
C ALA A 147 7.14 6.81 -7.29
N ILE A 148 6.34 7.77 -6.78
CA ILE A 148 5.32 8.47 -7.56
C ILE A 148 5.85 9.65 -8.41
N SER A 149 7.12 9.99 -8.27
CA SER A 149 7.77 11.08 -9.04
C SER A 149 8.29 10.64 -10.41
N THR A 150 8.15 9.37 -10.77
CA THR A 150 8.64 8.79 -12.02
C THR A 150 7.64 7.77 -12.57
N THR A 151 7.67 7.58 -13.89
CA THR A 151 6.95 6.48 -14.55
C THR A 151 7.87 5.27 -14.79
N GLN A 152 9.15 5.37 -14.46
CA GLN A 152 10.13 4.30 -14.66
C GLN A 152 9.89 3.16 -13.65
N GLY A 153 9.85 1.94 -14.17
CA GLY A 153 9.62 0.74 -13.37
C GLY A 153 8.16 0.26 -13.37
N TYR A 154 7.25 1.01 -14.00
CA TYR A 154 5.84 0.63 -14.19
C TYR A 154 5.56 0.33 -15.67
N SER A 155 4.65 -0.61 -15.96
CA SER A 155 4.47 -1.18 -17.31
C SER A 155 3.02 -1.07 -17.81
N TYR A 156 2.40 0.11 -17.65
CA TYR A 156 1.05 0.39 -18.15
C TYR A 156 1.11 1.13 -19.49
N SER A 157 0.27 0.72 -20.45
CA SER A 157 0.27 1.29 -21.81
C SER A 157 -0.07 2.78 -21.84
N TRP A 158 -0.95 3.22 -20.96
CA TRP A 158 -1.41 4.60 -20.83
C TRP A 158 -0.34 5.56 -20.26
N LEU A 159 0.72 5.04 -19.62
CA LEU A 159 1.85 5.88 -19.15
C LEU A 159 2.66 6.47 -20.29
N SER A 160 2.58 5.91 -21.50
CA SER A 160 3.35 6.38 -22.65
C SER A 160 3.03 7.84 -23.04
N ASP A 161 1.82 8.31 -22.74
CA ASP A 161 1.34 9.64 -23.10
C ASP A 161 1.47 10.66 -21.94
N PHE A 162 2.11 10.27 -20.84
CA PHE A 162 2.31 11.16 -19.71
C PHE A 162 3.32 12.28 -20.04
N PRO A 163 3.07 13.50 -19.55
CA PRO A 163 3.91 14.65 -19.84
C PRO A 163 5.20 14.67 -18.98
N THR A 164 6.03 13.63 -19.10
CA THR A 164 7.24 13.42 -18.28
C THR A 164 8.31 14.50 -18.46
N ASP A 165 8.27 15.25 -19.57
CA ASP A 165 9.16 16.38 -19.83
C ASP A 165 8.70 17.69 -19.16
N ASN A 166 7.47 17.74 -18.62
CA ASN A 166 6.92 18.91 -17.98
C ASN A 166 7.46 19.08 -16.54
N LYS A 167 8.42 20.00 -16.37
CA LYS A 167 9.06 20.29 -15.08
C LYS A 167 8.15 21.00 -14.06
N ASN A 168 6.95 21.39 -14.47
CA ASN A 168 5.98 22.06 -13.62
C ASN A 168 4.98 21.08 -12.98
N ILE A 169 5.18 19.78 -13.15
CA ILE A 169 4.40 18.76 -12.47
C ILE A 169 5.01 18.50 -11.08
N GLY A 170 4.15 18.33 -10.08
CA GLY A 170 4.55 17.90 -8.74
C GLY A 170 4.91 16.41 -8.73
N PHE A 171 3.93 15.56 -8.47
CA PHE A 171 4.09 14.10 -8.56
C PHE A 171 3.40 13.60 -9.84
N ILE A 172 4.17 12.92 -10.70
CA ILE A 172 3.68 12.50 -12.03
C ILE A 172 2.56 11.45 -11.97
N LEU A 173 2.51 10.64 -10.90
CA LEU A 173 1.50 9.61 -10.70
C LEU A 173 0.34 10.05 -9.77
N GLU A 174 0.32 11.30 -9.31
CA GLU A 174 -0.86 11.84 -8.61
C GLU A 174 -2.10 11.71 -9.50
N GLY A 175 -3.23 11.31 -8.91
CA GLY A 175 -4.50 11.08 -9.60
C GLY A 175 -4.67 9.65 -10.15
N PHE A 176 -3.60 8.86 -10.20
CA PHE A 176 -3.59 7.49 -10.72
C PHE A 176 -3.44 6.42 -9.64
N LEU A 177 -3.35 6.85 -8.38
CA LEU A 177 -3.23 5.99 -7.20
C LEU A 177 -4.64 5.67 -6.68
N PHE A 178 -5.28 4.64 -7.24
CA PHE A 178 -6.71 4.41 -7.08
C PHE A 178 -7.13 4.27 -5.61
N PRO A 179 -8.20 4.95 -5.15
CA PRO A 179 -8.74 4.82 -3.80
C PRO A 179 -9.35 3.45 -3.56
N ALA A 180 -8.81 2.69 -2.61
CA ALA A 180 -9.29 1.36 -2.23
C ALA A 180 -8.78 0.97 -0.84
N THR A 181 -9.16 -0.21 -0.37
CA THR A 181 -8.51 -0.86 0.76
C THR A 181 -7.50 -1.88 0.22
N TYR A 182 -6.26 -1.74 0.64
CA TYR A 182 -5.12 -2.56 0.24
C TYR A 182 -4.58 -3.35 1.42
N ASP A 183 -4.14 -4.56 1.16
CA ASP A 183 -3.47 -5.41 2.14
C ASP A 183 -1.97 -5.44 1.86
N PHE A 184 -1.20 -4.66 2.63
CA PHE A 184 0.25 -4.57 2.47
C PHE A 184 0.99 -5.27 3.59
N GLY A 185 2.13 -5.88 3.29
CA GLY A 185 3.11 -6.28 4.28
C GLY A 185 3.74 -5.05 4.96
N MET A 186 4.17 -5.18 6.21
CA MET A 186 5.01 -4.14 6.82
C MET A 186 6.34 -4.04 6.07
N ASN A 187 6.81 -2.80 5.88
CA ASN A 187 8.03 -2.48 5.12
C ASN A 187 8.01 -2.94 3.64
N THR A 188 6.82 -3.05 3.03
CA THR A 188 6.70 -3.27 1.58
C THR A 188 7.40 -2.14 0.83
N PRO A 189 8.22 -2.45 -0.20
CA PRO A 189 8.85 -1.43 -1.02
C PRO A 189 7.82 -0.47 -1.62
N ALA A 190 8.08 0.84 -1.55
CA ALA A 190 7.13 1.85 -2.02
C ALA A 190 6.75 1.67 -3.50
N GLN A 191 7.65 1.14 -4.33
CA GLN A 191 7.37 0.85 -5.73
C GLN A 191 6.31 -0.24 -5.90
N GLU A 192 6.32 -1.29 -5.08
CA GLU A 192 5.29 -2.34 -5.08
C GLU A 192 3.94 -1.79 -4.62
N VAL A 193 3.94 -0.96 -3.56
CA VAL A 193 2.73 -0.27 -3.08
C VAL A 193 2.10 0.58 -4.19
N VAL A 194 2.92 1.34 -4.91
CA VAL A 194 2.45 2.18 -6.03
C VAL A 194 1.95 1.31 -7.19
N ASP A 195 2.62 0.21 -7.50
CA ASP A 195 2.23 -0.70 -8.59
C ASP A 195 0.83 -1.31 -8.30
N ASP A 196 0.58 -1.79 -7.09
CA ASP A 196 -0.76 -2.28 -6.67
C ASP A 196 -1.85 -1.19 -6.80
N MET A 197 -1.51 0.08 -6.52
CA MET A 197 -2.46 1.19 -6.67
C MET A 197 -2.71 1.55 -8.14
N LEU A 198 -1.70 1.40 -8.99
CA LEU A 198 -1.81 1.58 -10.46
C LEU A 198 -2.55 0.41 -11.11
N ASP A 199 -2.35 -0.83 -10.65
CA ASP A 199 -3.13 -2.00 -11.08
C ASP A 199 -4.62 -1.78 -10.78
N ALA A 200 -4.94 -1.29 -9.58
CA ALA A 200 -6.30 -0.98 -9.20
C ALA A 200 -6.92 0.14 -10.06
N PHE A 201 -6.13 1.08 -10.56
CA PHE A 201 -6.55 2.10 -11.51
C PHE A 201 -6.78 1.49 -12.90
N ASP A 202 -5.84 0.69 -13.40
CA ASP A 202 -5.90 0.03 -14.71
C ASP A 202 -7.14 -0.87 -14.83
N ASP A 203 -7.43 -1.66 -13.80
CA ASP A 203 -8.62 -2.52 -13.71
C ASP A 203 -9.94 -1.75 -13.82
N ARG A 204 -9.95 -0.45 -13.51
CA ARG A 204 -11.14 0.43 -13.51
C ARG A 204 -11.16 1.43 -14.66
N LEU A 205 -10.10 1.47 -15.44
CA LEU A 205 -10.03 2.34 -16.62
C LEU A 205 -10.96 1.78 -17.71
N SER A 206 -12.12 2.39 -17.86
CA SER A 206 -13.15 1.94 -18.79
C SER A 206 -12.90 2.44 -20.22
N GLU A 207 -13.46 1.70 -21.20
CA GLU A 207 -13.48 2.15 -22.60
C GLU A 207 -14.23 3.48 -22.76
N ASP A 208 -15.21 3.78 -21.93
CA ASP A 208 -15.98 5.03 -21.98
C ASP A 208 -15.07 6.23 -21.66
N VAL A 209 -14.17 6.13 -20.69
CA VAL A 209 -13.16 7.16 -20.39
C VAL A 209 -12.26 7.38 -21.60
N LEU A 210 -11.73 6.32 -22.21
CA LEU A 210 -10.85 6.41 -23.36
C LEU A 210 -11.56 7.00 -24.59
N ASN A 211 -12.82 6.62 -24.79
CA ASN A 211 -13.67 7.18 -25.84
C ASN A 211 -13.95 8.67 -25.62
N TYR A 212 -14.26 9.05 -24.37
CA TYR A 212 -14.46 10.46 -24.00
C TYR A 212 -13.19 11.28 -24.29
N CYS A 213 -12.03 10.80 -23.87
CA CYS A 213 -10.74 11.44 -24.14
C CYS A 213 -10.51 11.65 -25.64
N SER A 214 -10.72 10.59 -26.44
CA SER A 214 -10.55 10.64 -27.88
C SER A 214 -11.52 11.63 -28.57
N GLN A 215 -12.79 11.64 -28.15
CA GLN A 215 -13.82 12.52 -28.72
C GLN A 215 -13.58 14.00 -28.40
N ASN A 216 -12.99 14.28 -27.23
CA ASN A 216 -12.73 15.65 -26.77
C ASN A 216 -11.29 16.10 -27.01
N ASN A 217 -10.47 15.32 -27.76
CA ASN A 217 -9.07 15.61 -28.01
C ASN A 217 -8.29 15.93 -26.72
N MET A 218 -8.55 15.13 -25.68
CA MET A 218 -8.00 15.25 -24.34
C MET A 218 -7.15 14.01 -24.04
N SER A 219 -5.98 14.16 -23.45
CA SER A 219 -5.19 13.01 -22.96
C SER A 219 -5.84 12.41 -21.69
N LEU A 220 -5.54 11.14 -21.38
CA LEU A 220 -5.98 10.54 -20.11
C LEU A 220 -5.47 11.35 -18.91
N TYR A 221 -4.25 11.88 -19.00
CA TYR A 221 -3.66 12.72 -17.95
C TYR A 221 -4.45 14.00 -17.71
N GLU A 222 -4.90 14.69 -18.76
CA GLU A 222 -5.76 15.86 -18.68
C GLU A 222 -7.16 15.52 -18.16
N PHE A 223 -7.72 14.38 -18.58
CA PHE A 223 -9.01 13.90 -18.09
C PHE A 223 -8.98 13.65 -16.59
N ILE A 224 -7.98 12.92 -16.09
CA ILE A 224 -7.84 12.67 -14.64
C ILE A 224 -7.52 13.97 -13.89
N THR A 225 -6.80 14.90 -14.50
CA THR A 225 -6.60 16.24 -13.92
C THR A 225 -7.92 16.98 -13.74
N LEU A 226 -8.81 16.95 -14.74
CA LEU A 226 -10.16 17.52 -14.63
C LEU A 226 -10.98 16.80 -13.55
N ALA A 227 -11.01 15.47 -13.59
CA ALA A 227 -11.75 14.66 -12.62
C ALA A 227 -11.28 14.93 -11.17
N SER A 228 -9.98 15.12 -10.95
CA SER A 228 -9.45 15.43 -9.62
C SER A 228 -9.94 16.76 -9.05
N ILE A 229 -10.21 17.75 -9.90
CA ILE A 229 -10.81 19.01 -9.45
C ILE A 229 -12.29 18.80 -9.11
N VAL A 230 -13.02 18.04 -9.94
CA VAL A 230 -14.41 17.68 -9.67
C VAL A 230 -14.54 16.91 -8.36
N GLN A 231 -13.62 15.98 -8.07
CA GLN A 231 -13.59 15.20 -6.81
C GLN A 231 -13.54 16.11 -5.58
N GLU A 232 -12.71 17.14 -5.62
CA GLU A 232 -12.54 18.06 -4.49
C GLU A 232 -13.64 19.11 -4.36
N GLU A 233 -14.34 19.44 -5.46
CA GLU A 233 -15.41 20.42 -5.47
C GLU A 233 -16.79 19.80 -5.20
N ALA A 234 -17.00 18.52 -5.54
CA ALA A 234 -18.29 17.87 -5.46
C ALA A 234 -18.60 17.33 -4.05
N LEU A 235 -19.84 17.43 -3.61
CA LEU A 235 -20.34 16.83 -2.38
C LEU A 235 -21.18 15.56 -2.64
N THR A 236 -21.68 15.40 -3.86
CA THR A 236 -22.54 14.29 -4.28
C THR A 236 -22.29 13.95 -5.76
N PRO A 237 -22.59 12.74 -6.23
CA PRO A 237 -22.48 12.38 -7.65
C PRO A 237 -23.24 13.35 -8.57
N SER A 238 -24.46 13.74 -8.22
CA SER A 238 -25.27 14.70 -9.02
C SER A 238 -24.65 16.10 -9.08
N SER A 239 -23.97 16.56 -8.01
CA SER A 239 -23.22 17.82 -8.07
C SER A 239 -21.96 17.67 -8.91
N ALA A 240 -21.32 16.50 -8.92
CA ALA A 240 -20.15 16.21 -9.72
C ALA A 240 -20.41 16.35 -11.23
N GLU A 241 -21.53 15.80 -11.75
CA GLU A 241 -21.91 15.94 -13.16
C GLU A 241 -22.06 17.42 -13.59
N ASN A 242 -22.77 18.22 -12.80
CA ASN A 242 -22.98 19.64 -13.13
C ASN A 242 -21.71 20.47 -12.96
N ILE A 243 -20.86 20.18 -11.96
CA ILE A 243 -19.56 20.82 -11.79
C ILE A 243 -18.64 20.47 -12.97
N ALA A 244 -18.61 19.20 -13.39
CA ALA A 244 -17.88 18.78 -14.57
C ALA A 244 -18.31 19.58 -15.81
N SER A 245 -19.63 19.71 -16.05
CA SER A 245 -20.17 20.54 -17.13
C SER A 245 -19.68 21.99 -17.06
N VAL A 246 -19.68 22.64 -15.88
CA VAL A 246 -19.16 24.01 -15.73
C VAL A 246 -17.65 24.06 -16.08
N LEU A 247 -16.86 23.11 -15.60
CA LEU A 247 -15.40 23.12 -15.85
C LEU A 247 -15.08 22.87 -17.34
N VAL A 248 -15.78 21.93 -17.97
CA VAL A 248 -15.67 21.68 -19.42
C VAL A 248 -16.04 22.94 -20.22
N ASN A 249 -17.19 23.55 -19.93
CA ASN A 249 -17.62 24.79 -20.59
C ASN A 249 -16.61 25.95 -20.44
N ARG A 250 -15.95 26.04 -19.27
CA ARG A 250 -14.89 27.03 -19.04
C ARG A 250 -13.66 26.72 -19.87
N LEU A 251 -13.23 25.46 -19.95
CA LEU A 251 -12.09 25.04 -20.79
C LEU A 251 -12.34 25.33 -22.26
N GLU A 252 -13.51 24.99 -22.80
CA GLU A 252 -13.90 25.26 -24.19
C GLU A 252 -13.89 26.76 -24.53
N LYS A 253 -14.31 27.61 -23.57
CA LYS A 253 -14.27 29.07 -23.72
C LYS A 253 -12.91 29.69 -23.43
N GLY A 254 -11.87 28.90 -23.14
CA GLY A 254 -10.56 29.40 -22.75
C GLY A 254 -10.56 30.24 -21.46
N SER A 255 -11.53 29.98 -20.58
CA SER A 255 -11.66 30.66 -19.30
C SER A 255 -10.86 29.94 -18.22
N LYS A 256 -10.34 30.68 -17.25
CA LYS A 256 -9.67 30.09 -16.08
C LYS A 256 -10.68 29.30 -15.22
N LEU A 257 -10.25 28.18 -14.66
CA LEU A 257 -11.12 27.34 -13.82
C LEU A 257 -11.47 27.98 -12.48
N GLN A 258 -10.52 28.67 -11.84
CA GLN A 258 -10.72 29.44 -10.59
C GLN A 258 -11.33 28.59 -9.45
N CYS A 259 -10.81 27.38 -9.27
CA CYS A 259 -11.19 26.47 -8.20
C CYS A 259 -10.23 26.60 -7.01
N ASP A 260 -10.76 26.89 -5.82
CA ASP A 260 -9.96 27.11 -4.60
C ASP A 260 -9.19 25.87 -4.17
N VAL A 261 -9.75 24.69 -4.42
CA VAL A 261 -9.11 23.40 -4.12
C VAL A 261 -7.72 23.26 -4.74
N THR A 262 -7.53 23.82 -5.93
CA THR A 262 -6.24 23.81 -6.62
C THR A 262 -5.19 24.69 -5.92
N TYR A 263 -5.60 25.77 -5.25
CA TYR A 263 -4.72 26.60 -4.42
C TYR A 263 -4.20 25.81 -3.22
N PHE A 264 -5.07 25.05 -2.55
CA PHE A 264 -4.65 24.29 -1.36
C PHE A 264 -3.63 23.22 -1.71
N TYR A 265 -3.82 22.51 -2.83
CA TYR A 265 -2.84 21.53 -3.29
C TYR A 265 -1.53 22.19 -3.75
N ALA A 266 -1.60 23.26 -4.54
CA ALA A 266 -0.43 24.04 -4.95
C ALA A 266 0.40 24.50 -3.73
N LYS A 267 -0.28 24.91 -2.66
CA LYS A 267 0.38 25.30 -1.43
C LYS A 267 1.06 24.12 -0.72
N LYS A 268 0.43 22.93 -0.68
CA LYS A 268 1.08 21.71 -0.17
C LYS A 268 2.38 21.42 -0.93
N LEU A 269 2.37 21.52 -2.27
CA LEU A 269 3.56 21.35 -3.10
C LEU A 269 4.66 22.35 -2.75
N LEU A 270 4.32 23.63 -2.63
CA LEU A 270 5.27 24.69 -2.27
C LEU A 270 5.87 24.47 -0.87
N ASP A 271 5.04 24.13 0.11
CA ASP A 271 5.44 23.88 1.50
C ASP A 271 6.34 22.62 1.59
N TYR A 272 6.17 21.66 0.71
CA TYR A 272 7.04 20.48 0.58
C TYR A 272 8.42 20.81 -0.04
N GLY A 273 8.51 21.90 -0.81
CA GLY A 273 9.78 22.36 -1.40
C GLY A 273 9.80 22.41 -2.92
N PHE A 274 8.66 22.18 -3.60
CA PHE A 274 8.57 22.45 -5.03
C PHE A 274 8.74 23.94 -5.35
N SER A 275 9.10 24.24 -6.59
CA SER A 275 9.37 25.62 -7.02
C SER A 275 8.08 26.45 -7.09
N LYS A 276 8.27 27.78 -7.15
CA LYS A 276 7.15 28.69 -7.35
C LYS A 276 6.48 28.51 -8.73
N GLU A 277 7.22 28.09 -9.73
CA GLU A 277 6.71 27.78 -11.08
C GLU A 277 5.73 26.61 -11.01
N VAL A 278 6.03 25.54 -10.23
CA VAL A 278 5.12 24.43 -9.96
C VAL A 278 3.88 24.93 -9.23
N TYR A 279 4.04 25.72 -8.16
CA TYR A 279 2.90 26.35 -7.49
C TYR A 279 1.98 27.13 -8.43
N ASP A 280 2.56 28.01 -9.27
CA ASP A 280 1.81 28.85 -10.19
C ASP A 280 1.09 28.03 -11.28
N SER A 281 1.64 26.86 -11.66
CA SER A 281 1.07 25.95 -12.66
C SER A 281 -0.13 25.14 -12.15
N TYR A 282 -0.28 24.97 -10.85
CA TYR A 282 -1.43 24.30 -10.24
C TYR A 282 -2.53 25.29 -9.82
N TYR A 283 -2.19 26.54 -9.57
CA TYR A 283 -3.16 27.53 -9.08
C TYR A 283 -4.05 28.06 -10.21
N THR A 284 -5.26 27.55 -10.34
CA THR A 284 -6.18 27.83 -11.48
C THR A 284 -6.70 29.26 -11.59
N TYR A 285 -6.42 30.13 -10.62
CA TYR A 285 -6.58 31.58 -10.77
C TYR A 285 -5.44 32.21 -11.59
N ARG A 286 -4.32 31.50 -11.77
CA ARG A 286 -3.12 31.96 -12.48
C ARG A 286 -2.89 31.22 -13.78
N CYS A 287 -2.97 29.88 -13.78
CA CYS A 287 -2.82 29.10 -14.99
C CYS A 287 -4.01 29.28 -15.94
N PRO A 288 -3.78 29.21 -17.26
CA PRO A 288 -4.79 29.59 -18.28
C PRO A 288 -5.83 28.50 -18.56
N ALA A 289 -5.58 27.25 -18.19
CA ALA A 289 -6.41 26.08 -18.49
C ALA A 289 -6.44 25.12 -17.29
N LEU A 290 -6.33 23.81 -17.55
CA LEU A 290 -6.09 22.81 -16.51
C LEU A 290 -4.77 23.09 -15.78
N PRO A 291 -4.65 22.74 -14.50
CA PRO A 291 -3.36 22.70 -13.83
C PRO A 291 -2.43 21.67 -14.49
N SER A 292 -1.14 21.72 -14.16
CA SER A 292 -0.12 20.85 -14.77
C SER A 292 -0.31 19.36 -14.47
N GLY A 293 -1.17 19.00 -13.53
CA GLY A 293 -1.49 17.61 -13.22
C GLY A 293 -2.62 17.52 -12.18
N PRO A 294 -3.03 16.29 -11.85
CA PRO A 294 -4.07 16.02 -10.85
C PRO A 294 -3.71 16.57 -9.48
N ILE A 295 -4.73 16.81 -8.65
CA ILE A 295 -4.58 17.34 -7.28
C ILE A 295 -5.03 16.36 -6.21
N THR A 296 -5.66 15.25 -6.61
CA THR A 296 -6.16 14.19 -5.74
C THR A 296 -6.48 12.94 -6.55
N ASN A 297 -6.79 11.84 -5.88
CA ASN A 297 -7.17 10.57 -6.49
C ASN A 297 -8.68 10.36 -6.43
N CYS A 298 -9.28 10.10 -7.59
CA CYS A 298 -10.73 10.07 -7.78
C CYS A 298 -11.33 8.69 -7.52
N GLY A 299 -12.56 8.67 -7.00
CA GLY A 299 -13.41 7.50 -7.04
C GLY A 299 -14.06 7.27 -8.41
N THR A 300 -14.58 6.07 -8.63
CA THR A 300 -15.25 5.68 -9.89
C THR A 300 -16.45 6.58 -10.19
N GLU A 301 -17.25 6.93 -9.18
CA GLU A 301 -18.45 7.75 -9.37
C GLU A 301 -18.14 9.13 -9.95
N VAL A 302 -17.03 9.74 -9.54
CA VAL A 302 -16.61 11.05 -10.08
C VAL A 302 -16.05 10.92 -11.50
N ILE A 303 -15.28 9.87 -11.77
CA ILE A 303 -14.79 9.57 -13.12
C ILE A 303 -15.97 9.40 -14.09
N GLU A 304 -16.97 8.61 -13.70
CA GLU A 304 -18.22 8.43 -14.48
C GLU A 304 -19.03 9.74 -14.62
N ALA A 305 -19.10 10.56 -13.57
CA ALA A 305 -19.77 11.85 -13.63
C ALA A 305 -19.13 12.81 -14.64
N VAL A 306 -17.79 12.79 -14.78
CA VAL A 306 -17.09 13.57 -15.80
C VAL A 306 -17.39 13.06 -17.21
N VAL A 307 -17.45 11.74 -17.42
CA VAL A 307 -17.82 11.17 -18.73
C VAL A 307 -19.27 11.49 -19.10
N ASN A 308 -20.18 11.43 -18.12
CA ASN A 308 -21.62 11.55 -18.34
C ASN A 308 -22.20 12.93 -18.02
N HIS A 309 -21.34 13.96 -17.90
CA HIS A 309 -21.82 15.30 -17.57
C HIS A 309 -22.86 15.82 -18.56
N PRO A 310 -23.89 16.53 -18.10
CA PRO A 310 -24.90 17.07 -18.99
C PRO A 310 -24.35 18.22 -19.85
N GLU A 311 -24.86 18.34 -21.08
CA GLU A 311 -24.64 19.54 -21.90
C GLU A 311 -25.41 20.71 -21.31
N THR A 312 -24.71 21.71 -20.77
CA THR A 312 -25.28 22.92 -20.20
C THR A 312 -24.56 24.17 -20.67
N ASP A 313 -25.12 25.35 -20.39
CA ASP A 313 -24.46 26.65 -20.61
C ASP A 313 -23.80 27.19 -19.32
N TYR A 314 -23.76 26.41 -18.24
CA TYR A 314 -23.26 26.86 -16.95
C TYR A 314 -21.76 27.21 -16.98
N LEU A 315 -21.45 28.36 -16.36
CA LEU A 315 -20.06 28.86 -16.25
C LEU A 315 -19.68 29.15 -14.79
N PHE A 316 -20.64 29.15 -13.89
CA PHE A 316 -20.45 29.48 -12.47
C PHE A 316 -21.22 28.52 -11.60
N PHE A 317 -20.64 28.20 -10.45
CA PHE A 317 -21.32 27.46 -9.39
C PHE A 317 -20.84 27.92 -8.01
N PHE A 318 -21.63 27.68 -7.00
CA PHE A 318 -21.24 27.76 -5.59
C PHE A 318 -22.18 26.89 -4.77
N SER A 319 -21.72 26.48 -3.58
CA SER A 319 -22.56 25.82 -2.58
C SER A 319 -23.06 26.84 -1.55
N ASP A 320 -24.33 26.72 -1.14
CA ASP A 320 -24.87 27.52 -0.07
C ASP A 320 -24.54 26.95 1.34
N LEU A 321 -25.00 27.58 2.40
CA LEU A 321 -24.75 27.15 3.78
C LEU A 321 -25.46 25.83 4.14
N GLN A 322 -26.39 25.36 3.33
CA GLN A 322 -27.03 24.05 3.44
C GLN A 322 -26.30 22.95 2.66
N GLY A 323 -25.28 23.32 1.85
CA GLY A 323 -24.56 22.42 0.97
C GLY A 323 -25.21 22.17 -0.38
N GLU A 324 -26.28 22.93 -0.71
CA GLU A 324 -26.96 22.88 -2.02
C GLU A 324 -26.16 23.67 -3.06
N PHE A 325 -25.96 23.06 -4.24
CA PHE A 325 -25.24 23.70 -5.34
C PHE A 325 -26.18 24.55 -6.22
N HIS A 326 -25.69 25.73 -6.58
CA HIS A 326 -26.37 26.66 -7.46
C HIS A 326 -25.50 26.94 -8.68
N PHE A 327 -26.07 26.83 -9.87
CA PHE A 327 -25.40 26.98 -11.16
C PHE A 327 -25.94 28.18 -11.93
N ALA A 328 -25.05 28.84 -12.68
CA ALA A 328 -25.42 30.00 -13.50
C ALA A 328 -24.62 30.04 -14.81
N SER A 329 -25.26 30.51 -15.88
CA SER A 329 -24.64 30.70 -17.20
C SER A 329 -23.94 32.04 -17.34
N THR A 330 -24.39 33.06 -16.57
CA THR A 330 -23.86 34.42 -16.62
C THR A 330 -23.45 34.94 -15.25
N GLY A 331 -22.53 35.91 -15.23
CA GLY A 331 -22.14 36.56 -13.98
C GLY A 331 -23.29 37.30 -13.30
N ALA A 332 -24.24 37.85 -14.06
CA ALA A 332 -25.42 38.53 -13.49
C ALA A 332 -26.34 37.54 -12.76
N GLU A 333 -26.60 36.37 -13.34
CA GLU A 333 -27.35 35.29 -12.69
C GLU A 333 -26.62 34.78 -11.44
N PHE A 334 -25.28 34.59 -11.52
CA PHE A 334 -24.46 34.17 -10.41
C PHE A 334 -24.59 35.14 -9.20
N GLU A 335 -24.46 36.45 -9.44
CA GLU A 335 -24.61 37.45 -8.37
C GLU A 335 -26.03 37.49 -7.82
N ALA A 336 -27.05 37.29 -8.66
CA ALA A 336 -28.45 37.23 -8.21
C ALA A 336 -28.69 35.97 -7.32
N LEU A 337 -28.11 34.82 -7.67
CA LEU A 337 -28.20 33.60 -6.86
C LEU A 337 -27.49 33.77 -5.52
N LYS A 338 -26.31 34.39 -5.49
CA LYS A 338 -25.55 34.66 -4.25
C LYS A 338 -26.29 35.64 -3.30
N GLN A 339 -27.09 36.55 -3.84
CA GLN A 339 -27.97 37.41 -3.02
C GLN A 339 -29.16 36.66 -2.44
N LYS A 340 -29.64 35.64 -3.14
CA LYS A 340 -30.83 34.85 -2.75
C LYS A 340 -30.47 33.74 -1.75
N TYR A 341 -29.33 33.10 -1.93
CA TYR A 341 -28.88 31.96 -1.15
C TYR A 341 -27.61 32.32 -0.34
N PRO A 342 -27.69 32.29 1.00
CA PRO A 342 -26.50 32.54 1.85
C PRO A 342 -25.37 31.54 1.54
N TRP A 343 -24.18 32.02 1.32
CA TRP A 343 -22.99 31.26 1.00
C TRP A 343 -21.81 31.68 1.89
N LYS A 344 -20.74 30.86 1.96
CA LYS A 344 -19.52 31.18 2.72
C LYS A 344 -18.51 31.95 1.89
#